data_32ed65c5ac4f5dcf4e25a3717564d07e
#
_entry.id   32ed65c5ac4f5dcf4e25a3717564d07e
#
_cell.length_a   1.000
_cell.length_b   1.000
_cell.length_c   1.000
_cell.angle_alpha   90.00
_cell.angle_beta   90.00
_cell.angle_gamma   90.00
#
_symmetry.space_group_name_H-M   'P 1'
#
loop_
_entity.id
_entity.type
_entity.pdbx_description
1 polymer ?
#
loop_
_entity_poly.entity_id
_entity_poly.type
_entity_poly.pdbx_seq_one_letter_code
_entity_poly.pdbx_strand_id
1 'polypeptide(L)'
;MPFPVLKNYLARLSHQTQAGTSVWLDGEGRALGRFFNCTMTSAFQPLRELDSGKLVAFEGLARSVSKADEGLSLWRLLDHAASDDESVELDRLCRMLHAINFFRQGEAEQSDLYLNVHDRLLSAVSSNHGHAFQRILDALGLPIERIVLQLPTVTPNQGWLLNYVADNYR
;
A
#
# COMPACT_ATOMS: atom_id res chain seq x y z
N MET A 1 6.42 19.02 -1.18
CA MET A 1 7.89 18.91 -1.32
C MET A 1 8.24 18.13 -2.57
N PRO A 2 9.22 18.52 -3.37
CA PRO A 2 9.69 17.65 -4.44
C PRO A 2 10.44 16.49 -3.78
N PHE A 3 10.08 15.26 -4.09
CA PHE A 3 10.80 14.07 -3.65
C PHE A 3 11.92 13.73 -4.65
N PRO A 4 13.14 14.28 -4.56
CA PRO A 4 14.22 13.94 -5.47
C PRO A 4 14.62 12.46 -5.34
N VAL A 5 14.46 11.90 -4.13
CA VAL A 5 14.70 10.50 -3.83
C VAL A 5 13.71 9.60 -4.56
N LEU A 6 12.45 10.04 -4.73
CA LEU A 6 11.41 9.27 -5.41
C LEU A 6 11.73 9.05 -6.89
N LYS A 7 12.22 10.07 -7.61
CA LYS A 7 12.61 9.92 -9.03
C LYS A 7 13.72 8.86 -9.20
N ASN A 8 14.72 8.88 -8.33
CA ASN A 8 15.81 7.91 -8.35
C ASN A 8 15.34 6.51 -7.99
N TYR A 9 14.40 6.40 -7.05
CA TYR A 9 13.81 5.14 -6.65
C TYR A 9 12.96 4.53 -7.78
N LEU A 10 12.08 5.33 -8.40
CA LEU A 10 11.23 4.89 -9.50
C LEU A 10 12.04 4.47 -10.73
N ALA A 11 13.14 5.15 -11.01
CA ALA A 11 14.05 4.77 -12.10
C ALA A 11 14.70 3.38 -11.87
N ARG A 12 14.89 2.97 -10.63
CA ARG A 12 15.43 1.63 -10.28
C ARG A 12 14.37 0.53 -10.37
N LEU A 13 13.10 0.84 -10.09
CA LEU A 13 12.02 -0.15 -10.14
C LEU A 13 11.70 -0.63 -11.56
N SER A 14 11.91 0.21 -12.57
CA SER A 14 11.56 -0.10 -13.97
C SER A 14 12.32 -1.30 -14.58
N HIS A 15 13.31 -1.85 -13.86
CA HIS A 15 14.16 -2.94 -14.36
C HIS A 15 13.87 -4.33 -13.74
N GLN A 16 12.90 -4.50 -12.85
CA GLN A 16 12.81 -5.71 -12.02
C GLN A 16 11.44 -6.40 -11.94
N THR A 17 10.47 -6.11 -12.79
CA THR A 17 9.11 -6.64 -12.58
C THR A 17 8.69 -7.71 -13.57
N GLN A 18 8.24 -8.88 -13.08
CA GLN A 18 7.68 -9.97 -13.89
C GLN A 18 6.27 -9.66 -14.41
N ALA A 19 5.45 -8.91 -13.69
CA ALA A 19 4.07 -8.56 -14.03
C ALA A 19 3.92 -7.22 -14.78
N GLY A 20 5.03 -6.61 -15.27
CA GLY A 20 4.98 -5.29 -15.90
C GLY A 20 4.57 -4.18 -14.93
N THR A 21 4.76 -4.39 -13.64
CA THR A 21 4.48 -3.41 -12.59
C THR A 21 5.38 -2.20 -12.77
N SER A 22 4.78 -1.05 -12.95
CA SER A 22 5.50 0.22 -13.07
C SER A 22 4.86 1.28 -12.19
N VAL A 23 5.68 2.19 -11.68
CA VAL A 23 5.23 3.33 -10.88
C VAL A 23 5.78 4.60 -11.50
N TRP A 24 4.93 5.61 -11.66
CA TRP A 24 5.31 6.91 -12.21
C TRP A 24 4.54 8.04 -11.51
N LEU A 25 4.94 9.27 -11.76
CA LEU A 25 4.21 10.45 -11.33
C LEU A 25 3.45 11.05 -12.52
N ASP A 26 2.19 11.41 -12.30
CA ASP A 26 1.42 12.17 -13.28
C ASP A 26 1.81 13.66 -13.30
N GLY A 27 1.12 14.46 -14.14
CA GLY A 27 1.35 15.90 -14.26
C GLY A 27 1.08 16.69 -12.97
N GLU A 28 0.29 16.15 -12.04
CA GLU A 28 -0.01 16.74 -10.73
C GLU A 28 0.91 16.18 -9.63
N GLY A 29 1.87 15.33 -10.01
CA GLY A 29 2.81 14.69 -9.10
C GLY A 29 2.18 13.57 -8.27
N ARG A 30 1.00 13.04 -8.62
CA ARG A 30 0.43 11.86 -7.95
C ARG A 30 1.17 10.62 -8.42
N ALA A 31 1.45 9.70 -7.49
CA ALA A 31 1.96 8.40 -7.83
C ALA A 31 0.85 7.53 -8.42
N LEU A 32 1.09 7.03 -9.61
CA LEU A 32 0.28 6.05 -10.31
C LEU A 32 1.06 4.75 -10.42
N GLY A 33 0.35 3.63 -10.33
CA GLY A 33 0.92 2.30 -10.50
C GLY A 33 0.19 1.52 -11.58
N ARG A 34 0.92 0.68 -12.32
CA ARG A 34 0.33 -0.27 -13.25
C ARG A 34 0.49 -1.68 -12.69
N PHE A 35 -0.61 -2.42 -12.74
CA PHE A 35 -0.64 -3.84 -12.49
C PHE A 35 -1.43 -4.49 -13.63
N PHE A 36 -0.77 -5.32 -14.45
CA PHE A 36 -1.29 -5.74 -15.75
C PHE A 36 -1.78 -4.55 -16.59
N ASN A 37 -3.04 -4.57 -16.99
CA ASN A 37 -3.67 -3.49 -17.78
C ASN A 37 -4.41 -2.45 -16.93
N CYS A 38 -4.36 -2.58 -15.60
CA CYS A 38 -5.03 -1.66 -14.69
C CYS A 38 -4.08 -0.57 -14.20
N THR A 39 -4.47 0.68 -14.34
CA THR A 39 -3.76 1.83 -13.72
C THR A 39 -4.44 2.20 -12.43
N MET A 40 -3.66 2.27 -11.37
CA MET A 40 -4.15 2.49 -10.00
C MET A 40 -3.50 3.71 -9.36
N THR A 41 -4.25 4.30 -8.43
CA THR A 41 -3.79 5.36 -7.53
C THR A 41 -4.41 5.17 -6.14
N SER A 42 -4.29 6.17 -5.30
CA SER A 42 -4.80 6.15 -3.93
C SER A 42 -5.95 7.13 -3.73
N ALA A 43 -6.91 6.73 -2.92
CA ALA A 43 -7.82 7.62 -2.21
C ALA A 43 -7.62 7.44 -0.71
N PHE A 44 -7.98 8.45 0.07
CA PHE A 44 -7.80 8.42 1.53
C PHE A 44 -9.13 8.68 2.22
N GLN A 45 -9.52 7.74 3.08
CA GLN A 45 -10.72 7.87 3.89
C GLN A 45 -10.33 8.39 5.27
N PRO A 46 -10.91 9.52 5.72
CA PRO A 46 -10.63 10.03 7.05
C PRO A 46 -11.21 9.11 8.14
N LEU A 47 -10.39 8.79 9.13
CA LEU A 47 -10.77 8.09 10.34
C LEU A 47 -11.00 9.09 11.46
N ARG A 48 -12.13 8.98 12.12
CA ARG A 48 -12.54 9.92 13.17
C ARG A 48 -12.87 9.19 14.46
N GLU A 49 -12.54 9.82 15.56
CA GLU A 49 -12.97 9.39 16.89
C GLU A 49 -14.49 9.46 16.99
N LEU A 50 -15.13 8.41 17.50
CA LEU A 50 -16.59 8.29 17.52
C LEU A 50 -17.26 9.38 18.37
N ASP A 51 -16.72 9.67 19.54
CA ASP A 51 -17.33 10.58 20.50
C ASP A 51 -17.16 12.05 20.13
N SER A 52 -15.95 12.43 19.67
CA SER A 52 -15.60 13.83 19.39
C SER A 52 -15.72 14.22 17.92
N GLY A 53 -15.78 13.26 17.01
CA GLY A 53 -15.70 13.48 15.57
C GLY A 53 -14.33 13.98 15.08
N LYS A 54 -13.35 14.06 15.98
CA LYS A 54 -11.99 14.54 15.67
C LYS A 54 -11.31 13.62 14.67
N LEU A 55 -10.67 14.21 13.67
CA LEU A 55 -9.83 13.47 12.72
C LEU A 55 -8.60 12.92 13.45
N VAL A 56 -8.36 11.62 13.33
CA VAL A 56 -7.22 10.95 13.98
C VAL A 56 -6.25 10.35 12.99
N ALA A 57 -6.72 9.89 11.84
CA ALA A 57 -5.89 9.22 10.83
C ALA A 57 -6.59 9.18 9.47
N PHE A 58 -5.93 8.57 8.50
CA PHE A 58 -6.51 8.25 7.20
C PHE A 58 -6.24 6.79 6.81
N GLU A 59 -7.21 6.15 6.18
CA GLU A 59 -7.06 4.84 5.57
C GLU A 59 -6.76 4.97 4.08
N GLY A 60 -5.71 4.30 3.61
CA GLY A 60 -5.35 4.22 2.21
C GLY A 60 -6.17 3.19 1.45
N LEU A 61 -6.83 3.63 0.39
CA LEU A 61 -7.69 2.80 -0.47
C LEU A 61 -7.24 2.89 -1.91
N ALA A 62 -7.05 1.74 -2.55
CA ALA A 62 -6.70 1.71 -3.97
C ALA A 62 -7.91 2.10 -4.85
N ARG A 63 -7.61 2.83 -5.92
CA ARG A 63 -8.60 3.25 -6.94
C ARG A 63 -8.05 3.04 -8.34
N SER A 64 -8.88 2.52 -9.23
CA SER A 64 -8.58 2.52 -10.66
C SER A 64 -8.74 3.93 -11.22
N VAL A 65 -7.87 4.29 -12.16
CA VAL A 65 -7.90 5.58 -12.86
C VAL A 65 -8.63 5.48 -14.19
N SER A 66 -8.87 4.27 -14.68
CA SER A 66 -9.56 4.04 -15.95
C SER A 66 -11.08 4.24 -15.81
N LYS A 67 -11.67 5.07 -16.69
CA LYS A 67 -13.12 5.21 -16.78
C LYS A 67 -13.83 3.90 -17.17
N ALA A 68 -13.12 3.00 -17.83
CA ALA A 68 -13.64 1.67 -18.19
C ALA A 68 -13.72 0.74 -16.97
N ASP A 69 -13.00 1.05 -15.91
CA ASP A 69 -12.89 0.24 -14.68
C ASP A 69 -13.77 0.79 -13.54
N GLU A 70 -14.74 1.66 -13.84
CA GLU A 70 -15.70 2.16 -12.85
C GLU A 70 -16.43 0.97 -12.20
N GLY A 71 -16.01 0.64 -10.96
CA GLY A 71 -16.57 -0.46 -10.17
C GLY A 71 -15.70 -1.72 -10.09
N LEU A 72 -14.52 -1.76 -10.72
CA LEU A 72 -13.53 -2.78 -10.40
C LEU A 72 -13.00 -2.52 -8.99
N SER A 73 -13.52 -3.28 -8.04
CA SER A 73 -12.96 -3.35 -6.70
C SER A 73 -11.58 -3.99 -6.79
N LEU A 74 -10.58 -3.37 -6.17
CA LEU A 74 -9.26 -3.97 -6.01
C LEU A 74 -9.35 -5.38 -5.40
N TRP A 75 -10.29 -5.60 -4.51
CA TRP A 75 -10.58 -6.88 -3.88
C TRP A 75 -10.96 -7.96 -4.92
N ARG A 76 -11.73 -7.58 -5.96
CA ARG A 76 -12.04 -8.49 -7.06
C ARG A 76 -10.82 -8.79 -7.93
N LEU A 77 -9.93 -7.82 -8.13
CA LEU A 77 -8.66 -8.06 -8.81
C LEU A 77 -7.77 -9.02 -8.02
N LEU A 78 -7.71 -8.87 -6.70
CA LEU A 78 -6.98 -9.77 -5.80
C LEU A 78 -7.59 -11.18 -5.77
N ASP A 79 -8.91 -11.27 -5.76
CA ASP A 79 -9.62 -12.57 -5.83
C ASP A 79 -9.38 -13.31 -7.16
N HIS A 80 -9.10 -12.57 -8.23
CA HIS A 80 -8.82 -13.11 -9.56
C HIS A 80 -7.33 -13.16 -9.89
N ALA A 81 -6.46 -12.69 -9.00
CA ALA A 81 -5.01 -12.86 -9.18
C ALA A 81 -4.70 -14.35 -9.30
N ALA A 82 -4.04 -14.74 -10.39
CA ALA A 82 -3.84 -16.13 -10.76
C ALA A 82 -2.88 -16.86 -9.82
N SER A 83 -1.99 -16.10 -9.14
CA SER A 83 -0.99 -16.67 -8.23
C SER A 83 -0.86 -15.85 -6.94
N ASP A 84 -0.29 -16.50 -5.92
CA ASP A 84 0.06 -15.84 -4.66
C ASP A 84 1.13 -14.76 -4.87
N ASP A 85 2.08 -14.99 -5.78
CA ASP A 85 3.13 -14.02 -6.11
C ASP A 85 2.54 -12.73 -6.70
N GLU A 86 1.56 -12.82 -7.58
CA GLU A 86 0.84 -11.68 -8.13
C GLU A 86 0.07 -10.92 -7.04
N SER A 87 -0.54 -11.63 -6.11
CA SER A 87 -1.25 -11.02 -4.96
C SER A 87 -0.28 -10.25 -4.06
N VAL A 88 0.89 -10.80 -3.79
CA VAL A 88 1.97 -10.16 -3.04
C VAL A 88 2.48 -8.91 -3.74
N GLU A 89 2.68 -8.99 -5.06
CA GLU A 89 3.14 -7.86 -5.88
C GLU A 89 2.13 -6.71 -5.88
N LEU A 90 0.83 -7.02 -6.05
CA LEU A 90 -0.24 -6.04 -6.01
C LEU A 90 -0.38 -5.37 -4.65
N ASP A 91 -0.33 -6.14 -3.56
CA ASP A 91 -0.39 -5.59 -2.19
C ASP A 91 0.77 -4.63 -1.91
N ARG A 92 1.99 -5.03 -2.29
CA ARG A 92 3.17 -4.16 -2.17
C ARG A 92 3.06 -2.89 -2.98
N LEU A 93 2.56 -2.99 -4.21
CA LEU A 93 2.32 -1.83 -5.09
C LEU A 93 1.32 -0.88 -4.43
N CYS A 94 0.18 -1.37 -3.95
CA CYS A 94 -0.84 -0.55 -3.31
C CYS A 94 -0.29 0.19 -2.08
N ARG A 95 0.39 -0.51 -1.18
CA ARG A 95 0.97 0.12 0.02
C ARG A 95 2.00 1.18 -0.33
N MET A 96 2.85 0.93 -1.32
CA MET A 96 3.81 1.92 -1.80
C MET A 96 3.12 3.16 -2.37
N LEU A 97 2.10 2.99 -3.23
CA LEU A 97 1.33 4.10 -3.78
C LEU A 97 0.64 4.92 -2.70
N HIS A 98 0.06 4.24 -1.69
CA HIS A 98 -0.61 4.93 -0.59
C HIS A 98 0.37 5.74 0.24
N ALA A 99 1.52 5.18 0.60
CA ALA A 99 2.53 5.90 1.35
C ALA A 99 3.05 7.13 0.59
N ILE A 100 3.42 6.97 -0.69
CA ILE A 100 3.90 8.09 -1.51
C ILE A 100 2.83 9.19 -1.64
N ASN A 101 1.61 8.81 -2.00
CA ASN A 101 0.53 9.78 -2.24
C ASN A 101 0.07 10.47 -0.95
N PHE A 102 0.12 9.80 0.18
CA PHE A 102 -0.25 10.37 1.47
C PHE A 102 0.78 11.42 1.93
N PHE A 103 2.02 11.01 2.09
CA PHE A 103 3.05 11.87 2.67
C PHE A 103 3.53 13.01 1.76
N ARG A 104 3.12 13.03 0.49
CA ARG A 104 3.32 14.19 -0.37
C ARG A 104 2.36 15.35 -0.08
N GLN A 105 1.25 15.10 0.63
CA GLN A 105 0.25 16.11 0.95
C GLN A 105 0.62 16.82 2.25
N GLY A 106 0.56 18.15 2.27
CA GLY A 106 0.89 18.94 3.47
C GLY A 106 -0.03 18.65 4.66
N GLU A 107 -1.29 18.26 4.39
CA GLU A 107 -2.25 17.88 5.43
C GLU A 107 -1.86 16.59 6.16
N ALA A 108 -0.99 15.79 5.55
CA ALA A 108 -0.49 14.55 6.15
C ALA A 108 0.50 14.79 7.31
N GLU A 109 0.98 16.02 7.52
CA GLU A 109 2.07 16.29 8.48
C GLU A 109 1.72 15.93 9.95
N GLN A 110 0.45 15.75 10.30
CA GLN A 110 0.01 15.46 11.67
C GLN A 110 -0.88 14.22 11.79
N SER A 111 -1.08 13.45 10.71
CA SER A 111 -2.01 12.32 10.72
C SER A 111 -1.31 11.01 10.38
N ASP A 112 -1.75 9.91 10.95
CA ASP A 112 -1.24 8.58 10.65
C ASP A 112 -1.92 8.01 9.40
N LEU A 113 -1.18 7.14 8.71
CA LEU A 113 -1.67 6.40 7.55
C LEU A 113 -1.91 4.94 7.93
N TYR A 114 -3.16 4.51 7.79
CA TYR A 114 -3.58 3.13 7.96
C TYR A 114 -3.57 2.40 6.63
N LEU A 115 -2.89 1.26 6.57
CA LEU A 115 -2.73 0.43 5.38
C LEU A 115 -3.20 -0.99 5.64
N ASN A 116 -4.11 -1.47 4.79
CA ASN A 116 -4.57 -2.85 4.84
C ASN A 116 -3.49 -3.80 4.33
N VAL A 117 -3.33 -4.92 5.03
CA VAL A 117 -2.52 -6.06 4.60
C VAL A 117 -3.48 -7.16 4.15
N HIS A 118 -3.33 -7.63 2.92
CA HIS A 118 -4.20 -8.66 2.37
C HIS A 118 -3.91 -10.03 3.00
N ASP A 119 -4.94 -10.84 3.23
CA ASP A 119 -4.84 -12.16 3.85
C ASP A 119 -3.98 -13.15 3.03
N ARG A 120 -4.04 -13.08 1.70
CA ARG A 120 -3.16 -13.87 0.83
C ARG A 120 -1.68 -13.55 1.02
N LEU A 121 -1.35 -12.28 1.32
CA LEU A 121 0.03 -11.92 1.66
C LEU A 121 0.50 -12.67 2.90
N LEU A 122 -0.36 -12.80 3.91
CA LEU A 122 -0.04 -13.49 5.15
C LEU A 122 0.21 -14.99 4.94
N SER A 123 -0.49 -15.59 3.99
CA SER A 123 -0.33 -17.01 3.67
C SER A 123 0.79 -17.32 2.67
N ALA A 124 1.06 -16.40 1.74
CA ALA A 124 2.02 -16.60 0.65
C ALA A 124 3.48 -16.42 1.06
N VAL A 125 3.75 -15.61 2.09
CA VAL A 125 5.11 -15.26 2.47
C VAL A 125 5.47 -15.88 3.82
N SER A 126 6.43 -16.76 3.80
CA SER A 126 6.89 -17.48 5.00
C SER A 126 7.80 -16.65 5.92
N SER A 127 8.32 -15.51 5.46
CA SER A 127 9.20 -14.63 6.27
C SER A 127 9.42 -13.25 5.63
N ASN A 128 9.73 -12.26 6.46
CA ASN A 128 10.24 -10.94 6.05
C ASN A 128 9.28 -10.03 5.26
N HIS A 129 7.98 -10.15 5.44
CA HIS A 129 7.00 -9.27 4.81
C HIS A 129 7.21 -7.78 5.12
N GLY A 130 7.47 -7.46 6.39
CA GLY A 130 7.69 -6.11 6.86
C GLY A 130 8.97 -5.49 6.31
N HIS A 131 10.07 -6.23 6.27
CA HIS A 131 11.37 -5.70 5.86
C HIS A 131 11.43 -5.19 4.41
N ALA A 132 10.68 -5.81 3.50
CA ALA A 132 10.63 -5.33 2.12
C ALA A 132 9.93 -3.97 2.03
N PHE A 133 8.83 -3.79 2.75
CA PHE A 133 8.09 -2.53 2.79
C PHE A 133 8.87 -1.47 3.58
N GLN A 134 9.45 -1.82 4.71
CA GLN A 134 10.31 -0.94 5.50
C GLN A 134 11.45 -0.37 4.64
N ARG A 135 12.18 -1.20 3.90
CA ARG A 135 13.23 -0.73 2.99
C ARG A 135 12.74 0.25 1.92
N ILE A 136 11.51 0.09 1.46
CA ILE A 136 10.89 1.04 0.52
C ILE A 136 10.67 2.39 1.21
N LEU A 137 10.10 2.39 2.40
CA LEU A 137 9.87 3.60 3.19
C LEU A 137 11.17 4.34 3.51
N ASP A 138 12.19 3.60 3.97
CA ASP A 138 13.53 4.13 4.25
C ASP A 138 14.16 4.75 2.98
N ALA A 139 14.08 4.04 1.86
CA ALA A 139 14.62 4.51 0.59
C ALA A 139 13.91 5.77 0.06
N LEU A 140 12.64 5.95 0.43
CA LEU A 140 11.84 7.12 0.10
C LEU A 140 11.93 8.24 1.14
N GLY A 141 12.56 7.98 2.30
CA GLY A 141 12.63 8.93 3.42
C GLY A 141 11.26 9.22 4.02
N LEU A 142 10.36 8.21 4.05
CA LEU A 142 9.01 8.35 4.59
C LEU A 142 8.97 7.98 6.08
N PRO A 143 8.11 8.62 6.90
CA PRO A 143 8.06 8.40 8.34
C PRO A 143 7.38 7.06 8.66
N ILE A 144 8.18 6.04 8.97
CA ILE A 144 7.71 4.67 9.28
C ILE A 144 6.83 4.67 10.53
N GLU A 145 7.16 5.49 11.51
CA GLU A 145 6.46 5.61 12.79
C GLU A 145 5.02 6.12 12.66
N ARG A 146 4.66 6.63 11.49
CA ARG A 146 3.32 7.14 11.19
C ARG A 146 2.50 6.22 10.29
N ILE A 147 2.96 5.01 10.07
CA ILE A 147 2.27 3.99 9.29
C ILE A 147 1.75 2.91 10.23
N VAL A 148 0.46 2.69 10.17
CA VAL A 148 -0.24 1.62 10.91
C VAL A 148 -0.68 0.55 9.93
N LEU A 149 -0.24 -0.68 10.14
CA LEU A 149 -0.66 -1.82 9.31
C LEU A 149 -1.88 -2.50 9.95
N GLN A 150 -2.96 -2.57 9.19
CA GLN A 150 -4.18 -3.27 9.56
C GLN A 150 -4.12 -4.70 9.07
N LEU A 151 -4.07 -5.64 10.00
CA LEU A 151 -4.11 -7.07 9.68
C LEU A 151 -5.56 -7.52 9.48
N PRO A 152 -5.82 -8.47 8.57
CA PRO A 152 -7.15 -9.01 8.39
C PRO A 152 -7.63 -9.75 9.65
N THR A 153 -8.93 -9.83 9.82
CA THR A 153 -9.54 -10.62 10.88
C THR A 153 -9.21 -12.09 10.67
N VAL A 154 -8.52 -12.68 11.63
CA VAL A 154 -8.21 -14.13 11.60
C VAL A 154 -9.26 -14.91 12.35
N THR A 155 -9.46 -16.16 11.95
CA THR A 155 -10.33 -17.07 12.70
C THR A 155 -9.70 -17.42 14.05
N PRO A 156 -10.49 -17.76 15.08
CA PRO A 156 -9.98 -18.05 16.42
C PRO A 156 -8.82 -19.07 16.49
N ASN A 157 -8.75 -19.97 15.52
CA ASN A 157 -7.70 -21.01 15.45
C ASN A 157 -6.38 -20.55 14.82
N GLN A 158 -6.29 -19.30 14.36
CA GLN A 158 -5.12 -18.74 13.68
C GLN A 158 -4.43 -17.62 14.48
N GLY A 159 -4.69 -17.50 15.78
CA GLY A 159 -4.08 -16.47 16.64
C GLY A 159 -2.55 -16.50 16.64
N TRP A 160 -1.93 -17.67 16.47
CA TRP A 160 -0.49 -17.80 16.31
C TRP A 160 0.06 -17.11 15.06
N LEU A 161 -0.71 -17.10 13.97
CA LEU A 161 -0.34 -16.42 12.73
C LEU A 161 -0.28 -14.90 12.91
N LEU A 162 -1.20 -14.31 13.68
CA LEU A 162 -1.16 -12.88 13.99
C LEU A 162 0.09 -12.49 14.75
N ASN A 163 0.46 -13.26 15.78
CA ASN A 163 1.67 -13.01 16.55
C ASN A 163 2.92 -13.13 15.68
N TYR A 164 3.00 -14.17 14.88
CA TYR A 164 4.10 -14.39 13.94
C TYR A 164 4.23 -13.23 12.94
N VAL A 165 3.10 -12.78 12.36
CA VAL A 165 3.08 -11.66 11.42
C VAL A 165 3.45 -10.35 12.12
N ALA A 166 2.88 -10.07 13.28
CA ALA A 166 3.19 -8.86 14.06
C ALA A 166 4.69 -8.78 14.40
N ASP A 167 5.32 -9.89 14.74
CA ASP A 167 6.76 -9.94 15.02
C ASP A 167 7.62 -9.71 13.77
N ASN A 168 7.13 -10.02 12.58
CA ASN A 168 7.82 -9.72 11.32
C ASN A 168 7.70 -8.24 10.88
N TYR A 169 6.77 -7.48 11.47
CA TYR A 169 6.58 -6.06 11.17
C TYR A 169 7.16 -5.13 12.26
N ARG A 170 7.69 -5.68 13.33
CA ARG A 170 8.42 -4.93 14.36
C ARG A 170 9.90 -4.76 13.99
#